data_fc38c2e6a623a2ae2c85c8ccff45f44f
#
_entry.id   fc38c2e6a623a2ae2c85c8ccff45f44f
#
_cell.length_a   1.000
_cell.length_b   1.000
_cell.length_c   1.000
_cell.angle_alpha   90.00
_cell.angle_beta   90.00
_cell.angle_gamma   90.00
#
_symmetry.space_group_name_H-M   'P 1'
#
loop_
_entity.id
_entity.type
_entity.pdbx_description
1 polymer ?
#
loop_
_entity_poly.entity_id
_entity_poly.type
_entity_poly.pdbx_seq_one_letter_code
_entity_poly.pdbx_strand_id
1 'polypeptide(L)'
;MKETLKQKIIAELKNRITGDFDLRDEKDAKGNIQIWLKLFNRKDILHVAQVIKDFGGRCVIISAYKKDDHHVLVYHLDIDGILINVEVELFDNTVDSITPILDSANWTEREFKEMFGIKLVGHPNPKRLFLDESIAEGILGEYMPLSQAMNGAATCCMWEKIESERHKNEH
;
A
#
# COMPACT_ATOMS: atom_id res chain seq x y z
N MET A 1 5.61 9.96 28.54
CA MET A 1 4.57 8.98 28.21
C MET A 1 4.74 8.44 26.78
N LYS A 2 4.71 9.25 25.72
CA LYS A 2 4.89 8.79 24.33
C LYS A 2 6.25 8.12 24.05
N GLU A 3 7.35 8.59 24.65
CA GLU A 3 8.67 7.98 24.47
C GLU A 3 8.75 6.55 25.04
N THR A 4 8.13 6.33 26.20
CA THR A 4 8.04 4.99 26.80
C THR A 4 7.16 4.06 25.95
N LEU A 5 6.08 4.57 25.36
CA LEU A 5 5.23 3.82 24.45
C LEU A 5 6.00 3.46 23.17
N LYS A 6 6.73 4.42 22.56
CA LYS A 6 7.59 4.17 21.40
C LYS A 6 8.57 3.02 21.67
N GLN A 7 9.27 3.04 22.80
CA GLN A 7 10.23 1.99 23.15
C GLN A 7 9.56 0.62 23.27
N LYS A 8 8.36 0.54 23.84
CA LYS A 8 7.60 -0.71 23.92
C LYS A 8 7.19 -1.22 22.53
N ILE A 9 6.70 -0.32 21.67
CA ILE A 9 6.34 -0.67 20.29
C ILE A 9 7.55 -1.22 19.54
N ILE A 10 8.69 -0.52 19.60
CA ILE A 10 9.92 -0.94 18.93
C ILE A 10 10.41 -2.31 19.48
N ALA A 11 10.35 -2.52 20.77
CA ALA A 11 10.74 -3.78 21.38
C ALA A 11 9.84 -4.94 20.89
N GLU A 12 8.53 -4.71 20.83
CA GLU A 12 7.58 -5.72 20.38
C GLU A 12 7.69 -6.01 18.88
N LEU A 13 7.92 -4.98 18.05
CA LEU A 13 8.20 -5.16 16.61
C LEU A 13 9.45 -6.03 16.41
N LYS A 14 10.54 -5.72 17.10
CA LYS A 14 11.80 -6.51 17.05
C LYS A 14 11.64 -7.95 17.51
N ASN A 15 10.72 -8.20 18.44
CA ASN A 15 10.46 -9.53 18.97
C ASN A 15 9.62 -10.41 18.04
N ARG A 16 8.68 -9.82 17.29
CA ARG A 16 7.73 -10.56 16.45
C ARG A 16 8.12 -10.67 14.98
N ILE A 17 8.90 -9.75 14.46
CA ILE A 17 9.40 -9.82 13.10
C ILE A 17 10.43 -10.95 13.02
N THR A 18 10.24 -11.85 12.07
CA THR A 18 11.07 -13.05 11.91
C THR A 18 12.17 -12.90 10.87
N GLY A 19 11.94 -12.07 9.86
CA GLY A 19 12.90 -11.78 8.79
C GLY A 19 13.81 -10.59 9.11
N ASP A 20 14.68 -10.28 8.16
CA ASP A 20 15.51 -9.07 8.23
C ASP A 20 14.64 -7.81 8.03
N PHE A 21 14.99 -6.77 8.75
CA PHE A 21 14.33 -5.47 8.63
C PHE A 21 15.30 -4.34 8.95
N ASP A 22 14.99 -3.15 8.43
CA ASP A 22 15.65 -1.91 8.80
C ASP A 22 14.65 -1.02 9.57
N LEU A 23 15.05 -0.52 10.75
CA LEU A 23 14.20 0.28 11.61
C LEU A 23 14.93 1.54 12.04
N ARG A 24 14.31 2.69 11.78
CA ARG A 24 14.74 4.00 12.24
C ARG A 24 13.57 4.75 12.85
N ASP A 25 13.86 5.56 13.84
CA ASP A 25 12.88 6.46 14.44
C ASP A 25 13.34 7.91 14.30
N GLU A 26 12.39 8.77 14.08
CA GLU A 26 12.60 10.20 13.88
C GLU A 26 11.63 10.99 14.76
N LYS A 27 12.03 12.18 15.13
CA LYS A 27 11.18 13.13 15.83
C LYS A 27 11.18 14.43 15.08
N ASP A 28 10.00 14.89 14.67
CA ASP A 28 9.88 16.16 13.99
C ASP A 28 10.11 17.37 14.94
N ALA A 29 10.23 18.57 14.36
CA ALA A 29 10.42 19.81 15.09
C ALA A 29 9.26 20.15 16.07
N LYS A 30 8.08 19.54 15.87
CA LYS A 30 6.91 19.69 16.73
C LYS A 30 6.82 18.62 17.81
N GLY A 31 7.77 17.68 17.83
CA GLY A 31 7.83 16.60 18.81
C GLY A 31 6.99 15.37 18.45
N ASN A 32 6.44 15.27 17.23
CA ASN A 32 5.77 14.07 16.79
C ASN A 32 6.79 12.97 16.49
N ILE A 33 6.46 11.77 16.89
CA ILE A 33 7.31 10.59 16.75
C ILE A 33 6.87 9.83 15.50
N GLN A 34 7.84 9.49 14.64
CA GLN A 34 7.67 8.65 13.47
C GLN A 34 8.64 7.48 13.54
N ILE A 35 8.17 6.31 13.21
CA ILE A 35 8.96 5.08 13.10
C ILE A 35 8.90 4.66 11.63
N TRP A 36 10.06 4.44 11.03
CA TRP A 36 10.19 3.88 9.69
C TRP A 36 10.71 2.46 9.81
N LEU A 37 10.01 1.54 9.19
CA LEU A 37 10.32 0.12 9.18
C LEU A 37 10.31 -0.38 7.73
N LYS A 38 11.43 -0.90 7.26
CA LYS A 38 11.52 -1.58 5.96
C LYS A 38 11.60 -3.06 6.21
N LEU A 39 10.63 -3.81 5.67
CA LEU A 39 10.59 -5.27 5.74
C LEU A 39 11.18 -5.89 4.48
N PHE A 40 12.11 -6.83 4.65
CA PHE A 40 12.66 -7.61 3.54
C PHE A 40 11.85 -8.89 3.28
N ASN A 41 11.09 -9.36 4.28
CA ASN A 41 10.13 -10.43 4.12
C ASN A 41 8.70 -9.86 4.20
N ARG A 42 7.97 -9.88 3.07
CA ARG A 42 6.60 -9.34 2.99
C ARG A 42 5.61 -9.97 3.98
N LYS A 43 5.82 -11.25 4.37
CA LYS A 43 4.92 -11.95 5.30
C LYS A 43 4.95 -11.35 6.70
N ASP A 44 6.03 -10.66 7.06
CA ASP A 44 6.17 -10.03 8.37
C ASP A 44 5.21 -8.84 8.56
N ILE A 45 4.56 -8.37 7.49
CA ILE A 45 3.48 -7.36 7.60
C ILE A 45 2.33 -7.83 8.50
N LEU A 46 2.04 -9.13 8.51
CA LEU A 46 1.02 -9.70 9.40
C LEU A 46 1.44 -9.61 10.87
N HIS A 47 2.72 -9.84 11.16
CA HIS A 47 3.26 -9.69 12.51
C HIS A 47 3.20 -8.23 12.98
N VAL A 48 3.56 -7.30 12.08
CA VAL A 48 3.43 -5.86 12.36
C VAL A 48 1.97 -5.49 12.61
N ALA A 49 1.04 -5.90 11.75
CA ALA A 49 -0.38 -5.63 11.93
C ALA A 49 -0.91 -6.15 13.28
N GLN A 50 -0.44 -7.32 13.72
CA GLN A 50 -0.82 -7.86 15.04
C GLN A 50 -0.28 -6.99 16.19
N VAL A 51 0.96 -6.49 16.09
CA VAL A 51 1.51 -5.54 17.08
C VAL A 51 0.66 -4.29 17.13
N ILE A 52 0.32 -3.70 15.97
CA ILE A 52 -0.54 -2.51 15.91
C ILE A 52 -1.87 -2.74 16.61
N LYS A 53 -2.51 -3.88 16.34
CA LYS A 53 -3.79 -4.27 16.97
C LYS A 53 -3.65 -4.39 18.49
N ASP A 54 -2.61 -5.07 18.97
CA ASP A 54 -2.38 -5.31 20.40
C ASP A 54 -2.17 -4.01 21.19
N PHE A 55 -1.61 -2.98 20.53
CA PHE A 55 -1.50 -1.63 21.08
C PHE A 55 -2.73 -0.72 20.82
N GLY A 56 -3.80 -1.25 20.27
CA GLY A 56 -5.02 -0.50 19.97
C GLY A 56 -4.87 0.51 18.84
N GLY A 57 -3.89 0.31 17.97
CA GLY A 57 -3.65 1.15 16.79
C GLY A 57 -4.53 0.79 15.60
N ARG A 58 -4.31 1.51 14.51
CA ARG A 58 -5.09 1.37 13.27
C ARG A 58 -4.23 1.58 12.02
N CYS A 59 -4.69 1.09 10.90
CA CYS A 59 -4.21 1.51 9.59
C CYS A 59 -4.86 2.86 9.24
N VAL A 60 -4.05 3.84 8.86
CA VAL A 60 -4.51 5.16 8.44
C VAL A 60 -4.72 5.16 6.93
N ILE A 61 -3.69 4.77 6.19
CA ILE A 61 -3.71 4.64 4.73
C ILE A 61 -2.57 3.71 4.28
N ILE A 62 -2.67 3.19 3.07
CA ILE A 62 -1.59 2.45 2.42
C ILE A 62 -1.27 3.17 1.12
N SER A 63 -0.05 3.64 0.97
CA SER A 63 0.44 4.22 -0.28
C SER A 63 1.08 3.14 -1.14
N ALA A 64 0.80 3.17 -2.45
CA ALA A 64 1.39 2.27 -3.41
C ALA A 64 2.10 3.07 -4.51
N TYR A 65 3.29 2.63 -4.91
CA TYR A 65 3.99 3.21 -6.05
C TYR A 65 4.85 2.17 -6.76
N LYS A 66 5.16 2.43 -8.02
CA LYS A 66 6.05 1.59 -8.81
C LYS A 66 7.49 2.08 -8.67
N LYS A 67 8.39 1.16 -8.37
CA LYS A 67 9.83 1.38 -8.31
C LYS A 67 10.50 0.38 -9.26
N ASP A 68 11.13 0.91 -10.31
CA ASP A 68 11.69 0.08 -11.37
C ASP A 68 10.66 -0.95 -11.90
N ASP A 69 10.90 -2.24 -11.70
CA ASP A 69 10.05 -3.33 -12.21
C ASP A 69 9.10 -3.93 -11.14
N HIS A 70 9.04 -3.35 -9.93
CA HIS A 70 8.21 -3.89 -8.86
C HIS A 70 7.39 -2.79 -8.16
N HIS A 71 6.38 -3.20 -7.41
CA HIS A 71 5.60 -2.29 -6.58
C HIS A 71 6.15 -2.22 -5.16
N VAL A 72 6.01 -1.06 -4.56
CA VAL A 72 6.31 -0.81 -3.16
C VAL A 72 5.05 -0.35 -2.46
N LEU A 73 4.73 -0.97 -1.34
CA LEU A 73 3.67 -0.54 -0.44
C LEU A 73 4.27 0.12 0.79
N VAL A 74 3.68 1.23 1.20
CA VAL A 74 3.99 1.88 2.47
C VAL A 74 2.71 1.94 3.30
N TYR A 75 2.68 1.16 4.38
CA TYR A 75 1.58 1.15 5.34
C TYR A 75 1.82 2.26 6.37
N HIS A 76 0.90 3.20 6.45
CA HIS A 76 0.90 4.26 7.45
C HIS A 76 -0.04 3.85 8.58
N LEU A 77 0.55 3.46 9.70
CA LEU A 77 -0.13 2.93 10.88
C LEU A 77 0.00 3.92 12.03
N ASP A 78 -1.03 4.03 12.87
CA ASP A 78 -1.03 4.94 14.00
C ASP A 78 -1.30 4.20 15.31
N ILE A 79 -0.51 4.50 16.33
CA ILE A 79 -0.74 4.09 17.72
C ILE A 79 -0.63 5.35 18.61
N ASP A 80 -1.76 5.85 19.08
CA ASP A 80 -1.84 7.00 20.00
C ASP A 80 -1.00 8.22 19.55
N GLY A 81 -1.04 8.52 18.24
CA GLY A 81 -0.32 9.62 17.61
C GLY A 81 1.20 9.37 17.45
N ILE A 82 1.63 8.12 17.45
CA ILE A 82 2.93 7.65 16.95
C ILE A 82 2.68 7.05 15.57
N LEU A 83 3.23 7.67 14.54
CA LEU A 83 3.11 7.19 13.16
C LEU A 83 4.17 6.12 12.88
N ILE A 84 3.73 4.98 12.38
CA ILE A 84 4.59 3.87 12.00
C ILE A 84 4.42 3.63 10.50
N ASN A 85 5.47 3.91 9.75
CA ASN A 85 5.51 3.75 8.30
C ASN A 85 6.25 2.44 7.99
N VAL A 86 5.56 1.50 7.34
CA VAL A 86 6.11 0.18 7.03
C VAL A 86 6.22 0.01 5.53
N GLU A 87 7.44 -0.06 5.03
CA GLU A 87 7.75 -0.27 3.61
C GLU A 87 7.90 -1.76 3.31
N VAL A 88 7.22 -2.22 2.26
CA VAL A 88 7.27 -3.60 1.75
C VAL A 88 7.45 -3.58 0.24
N GLU A 89 8.50 -4.19 -0.29
CA GLU A 89 8.74 -4.35 -1.72
C GLU A 89 8.09 -5.65 -2.24
N LEU A 90 7.37 -5.57 -3.35
CA LEU A 90 6.58 -6.67 -3.93
C LEU A 90 7.15 -7.08 -5.29
N PHE A 91 8.07 -8.04 -5.29
CA PHE A 91 8.71 -8.54 -6.54
C PHE A 91 7.80 -9.47 -7.35
N ASP A 92 6.81 -10.10 -6.72
CA ASP A 92 5.83 -11.00 -7.36
C ASP A 92 4.42 -10.39 -7.43
N ASN A 93 4.31 -9.09 -7.18
CA ASN A 93 3.07 -8.33 -7.18
C ASN A 93 1.97 -8.93 -6.28
N THR A 94 2.36 -9.57 -5.19
CA THR A 94 1.46 -10.26 -4.26
C THR A 94 1.75 -9.83 -2.82
N VAL A 95 0.71 -9.62 -2.01
CA VAL A 95 0.83 -9.31 -0.58
C VAL A 95 -0.28 -9.97 0.23
N ASP A 96 0.03 -10.34 1.47
CA ASP A 96 -0.96 -10.84 2.41
C ASP A 96 -1.78 -9.68 3.00
N SER A 97 -3.11 -9.85 3.04
CA SER A 97 -4.02 -8.82 3.56
C SER A 97 -3.91 -8.69 5.07
N ILE A 98 -3.79 -7.47 5.56
CA ILE A 98 -3.87 -7.15 6.98
C ILE A 98 -5.30 -6.86 7.45
N THR A 99 -6.28 -6.76 6.54
CA THR A 99 -7.69 -6.49 6.88
C THR A 99 -8.28 -7.46 7.91
N PRO A 100 -7.97 -8.78 7.90
CA PRO A 100 -8.47 -9.69 8.94
C PRO A 100 -7.99 -9.35 10.35
N ILE A 101 -6.87 -8.62 10.46
CA ILE A 101 -6.29 -8.17 11.72
C ILE A 101 -6.74 -6.75 12.03
N LEU A 102 -6.64 -5.84 11.04
CA LEU A 102 -6.95 -4.42 11.13
C LEU A 102 -8.02 -4.06 10.08
N ASP A 103 -9.28 -4.10 10.46
CA ASP A 103 -10.42 -3.78 9.56
C ASP A 103 -10.31 -2.39 8.91
N SER A 104 -9.62 -1.46 9.56
CA SER A 104 -9.31 -0.13 9.01
C SER A 104 -8.50 -0.15 7.70
N ALA A 105 -7.84 -1.26 7.35
CA ALA A 105 -7.11 -1.41 6.09
C ALA A 105 -7.99 -1.79 4.89
N ASN A 106 -9.23 -2.23 5.13
CA ASN A 106 -10.11 -2.83 4.12
C ASN A 106 -10.23 -2.00 2.83
N TRP A 107 -10.49 -0.69 2.94
CA TRP A 107 -10.69 0.16 1.78
C TRP A 107 -9.40 0.43 1.02
N THR A 108 -8.32 0.73 1.73
CA THR A 108 -7.03 1.02 1.11
C THR A 108 -6.40 -0.22 0.46
N GLU A 109 -6.63 -1.40 0.99
CA GLU A 109 -6.21 -2.65 0.36
C GLU A 109 -6.95 -2.92 -0.94
N ARG A 110 -8.25 -2.69 -0.99
CA ARG A 110 -9.05 -2.81 -2.21
C ARG A 110 -8.68 -1.75 -3.24
N GLU A 111 -8.37 -0.52 -2.78
CA GLU A 111 -7.92 0.58 -3.63
C GLU A 111 -6.62 0.22 -4.35
N PHE A 112 -5.55 -0.14 -3.64
CA PHE A 112 -4.29 -0.44 -4.32
C PHE A 112 -4.38 -1.73 -5.18
N LYS A 113 -5.19 -2.71 -4.79
CA LYS A 113 -5.48 -3.88 -5.64
C LYS A 113 -6.04 -3.43 -6.98
N GLU A 114 -7.05 -2.58 -6.96
CA GLU A 114 -7.77 -2.12 -8.14
C GLU A 114 -6.91 -1.20 -9.01
N MET A 115 -6.20 -0.25 -8.39
CA MET A 115 -5.42 0.79 -9.09
C MET A 115 -4.08 0.30 -9.62
N PHE A 116 -3.42 -0.61 -8.91
CA PHE A 116 -2.08 -1.12 -9.26
C PHE A 116 -2.06 -2.60 -9.68
N GLY A 117 -3.20 -3.29 -9.63
CA GLY A 117 -3.29 -4.71 -9.98
C GLY A 117 -2.52 -5.63 -9.01
N ILE A 118 -2.30 -5.18 -7.78
CA ILE A 118 -1.59 -5.96 -6.76
C ILE A 118 -2.51 -7.06 -6.22
N LYS A 119 -2.02 -8.29 -6.22
CA LYS A 119 -2.78 -9.45 -5.77
C LYS A 119 -2.82 -9.51 -4.24
N LEU A 120 -4.02 -9.42 -3.67
CA LEU A 120 -4.28 -9.58 -2.24
C LEU A 120 -4.58 -11.03 -1.88
N VAL A 121 -3.86 -11.58 -0.91
CA VAL A 121 -4.10 -12.91 -0.38
C VAL A 121 -4.82 -12.81 0.96
N GLY A 122 -5.94 -13.53 1.10
CA GLY A 122 -6.68 -13.62 2.37
C GLY A 122 -7.55 -12.42 2.73
N HIS A 123 -7.80 -11.49 1.80
CA HIS A 123 -8.72 -10.38 2.04
C HIS A 123 -10.17 -10.88 2.14
N PRO A 124 -10.94 -10.49 3.18
CA PRO A 124 -12.29 -11.00 3.43
C PRO A 124 -13.31 -10.58 2.37
N ASN A 125 -13.11 -9.44 1.72
CA ASN A 125 -14.01 -8.91 0.69
C ASN A 125 -13.20 -8.22 -0.44
N PRO A 126 -12.58 -8.97 -1.36
CA PRO A 126 -11.70 -8.43 -2.40
C PRO A 126 -12.45 -7.82 -3.59
N LYS A 127 -13.69 -7.42 -3.44
CA LYS A 127 -14.50 -6.78 -4.49
C LYS A 127 -13.91 -5.42 -4.87
N ARG A 128 -14.14 -5.01 -6.11
CA ARG A 128 -13.81 -3.67 -6.60
C ARG A 128 -14.39 -2.57 -5.71
N LEU A 129 -13.74 -1.43 -5.70
CA LEU A 129 -14.11 -0.30 -4.84
C LEU A 129 -14.69 0.87 -5.64
N PHE A 130 -13.99 1.32 -6.68
CA PHE A 130 -14.31 2.53 -7.43
C PHE A 130 -14.49 2.31 -8.93
N LEU A 131 -13.67 1.45 -9.54
CA LEU A 131 -13.65 1.28 -10.99
C LEU A 131 -14.80 0.39 -11.45
N ASP A 132 -15.39 0.76 -12.59
CA ASP A 132 -16.35 -0.07 -13.29
C ASP A 132 -15.72 -1.39 -13.74
N GLU A 133 -16.51 -2.46 -13.83
CA GLU A 133 -16.04 -3.79 -14.20
C GLU A 133 -15.43 -3.85 -15.61
N SER A 134 -15.80 -2.92 -16.49
CA SER A 134 -15.23 -2.78 -17.83
C SER A 134 -13.79 -2.26 -17.86
N ILE A 135 -13.32 -1.64 -16.78
CA ILE A 135 -11.96 -1.08 -16.67
C ILE A 135 -11.02 -2.14 -16.12
N ALA A 136 -9.87 -2.37 -16.77
CA ALA A 136 -8.88 -3.33 -16.27
C ALA A 136 -8.30 -2.92 -14.92
N GLU A 137 -7.99 -3.92 -14.07
CA GLU A 137 -7.23 -3.67 -12.83
C GLU A 137 -5.80 -3.24 -13.17
N GLY A 138 -5.20 -2.38 -12.35
CA GLY A 138 -3.83 -1.94 -12.53
C GLY A 138 -3.64 -0.73 -13.44
N ILE A 139 -4.71 0.01 -13.70
CA ILE A 139 -4.70 1.17 -14.62
C ILE A 139 -3.66 2.24 -14.25
N LEU A 140 -3.34 2.44 -12.97
CA LEU A 140 -2.29 3.36 -12.52
C LEU A 140 -0.88 2.77 -12.61
N GLY A 141 -0.75 1.46 -12.85
CA GLY A 141 0.53 0.81 -13.12
C GLY A 141 1.06 1.09 -14.53
N GLU A 142 0.21 1.55 -15.44
CA GLU A 142 0.60 2.01 -16.75
C GLU A 142 1.13 3.45 -16.64
N TYR A 143 2.45 3.58 -16.57
CA TYR A 143 3.13 4.87 -16.46
C TYR A 143 2.97 5.64 -17.76
N MET A 144 2.08 6.63 -17.78
CA MET A 144 2.06 7.62 -18.84
C MET A 144 2.91 8.82 -18.41
N PRO A 145 4.09 9.04 -19.01
CA PRO A 145 4.92 10.21 -18.66
C PRO A 145 4.09 11.49 -18.84
N LEU A 146 4.16 12.41 -17.89
CA LEU A 146 3.46 13.69 -17.94
C LEU A 146 3.73 14.44 -19.25
N SER A 147 4.95 14.29 -19.80
CA SER A 147 5.33 14.83 -21.12
C SER A 147 4.51 14.25 -22.27
N GLN A 148 4.05 13.01 -22.19
CA GLN A 148 3.16 12.42 -23.19
C GLN A 148 1.70 12.84 -22.96
N ALA A 149 1.28 13.00 -21.72
CA ALA A 149 -0.08 13.47 -21.40
C ALA A 149 -0.27 14.95 -21.77
N MET A 150 0.80 15.77 -21.71
CA MET A 150 0.77 17.19 -22.07
C MET A 150 0.96 17.44 -23.57
N ASN A 151 1.54 16.52 -24.33
CA ASN A 151 1.61 16.61 -25.79
C ASN A 151 0.29 16.12 -26.38
N GLY A 152 -0.43 16.99 -27.09
CA GLY A 152 -1.75 16.69 -27.70
C GLY A 152 -1.80 15.43 -28.59
N ALA A 153 -0.64 14.90 -29.01
CA ALA A 153 -0.51 13.61 -29.67
C ALA A 153 -0.90 12.42 -28.77
N ALA A 154 -0.68 12.50 -27.45
CA ALA A 154 -1.07 11.44 -26.53
C ALA A 154 -2.58 11.39 -26.30
N THR A 155 -3.25 12.54 -26.36
CA THR A 155 -4.71 12.61 -26.26
C THR A 155 -5.37 12.01 -27.51
N CYS A 156 -4.79 12.21 -28.67
CA CYS A 156 -5.25 11.60 -29.93
C CYS A 156 -5.12 10.07 -29.89
N CYS A 157 -3.98 9.53 -29.47
CA CYS A 157 -3.76 8.08 -29.36
C CYS A 157 -4.68 7.41 -28.34
N MET A 158 -5.07 8.13 -27.27
CA MET A 158 -5.99 7.58 -26.26
C MET A 158 -7.42 7.52 -26.81
N TRP A 159 -7.86 8.52 -27.54
CA TRP A 159 -9.17 8.51 -28.21
C TRP A 159 -9.23 7.46 -29.31
N GLU A 160 -8.20 7.30 -30.12
CA GLU A 160 -8.12 6.26 -31.15
C GLU A 160 -8.15 4.84 -30.55
N LYS A 161 -7.50 4.63 -29.39
CA LYS A 161 -7.57 3.36 -28.65
C LYS A 161 -8.98 3.09 -28.12
N ILE A 162 -9.61 4.08 -27.52
CA ILE A 162 -10.98 3.98 -27.01
C ILE A 162 -11.97 3.72 -28.16
N GLU A 163 -11.85 4.41 -29.28
CA GLU A 163 -12.69 4.18 -30.46
C GLU A 163 -12.45 2.81 -31.08
N SER A 164 -11.20 2.36 -31.16
CA SER A 164 -10.89 1.03 -31.71
C SER A 164 -11.41 -0.12 -30.84
N GLU A 165 -11.43 0.05 -29.52
CA GLU A 165 -12.02 -0.92 -28.60
C GLU A 165 -13.56 -0.89 -28.63
N ARG A 166 -14.16 0.28 -28.82
CA ARG A 166 -15.60 0.43 -28.98
C ARG A 166 -16.14 -0.31 -30.21
N HIS A 167 -15.46 -0.19 -31.34
CA HIS A 167 -15.81 -0.90 -32.56
C HIS A 167 -15.58 -2.42 -32.52
N LYS A 168 -14.71 -2.92 -31.63
CA LYS A 168 -14.53 -4.36 -31.41
C LYS A 168 -15.65 -4.99 -30.60
N ASN A 169 -16.35 -4.21 -29.78
CA ASN A 169 -17.44 -4.69 -28.93
C ASN A 169 -18.82 -4.56 -29.58
N GLU A 170 -18.93 -4.01 -30.81
CA GLU A 170 -20.17 -3.88 -31.58
C GLU A 170 -20.35 -4.97 -32.65
N HIS A 171 -19.48 -5.97 -32.68
CA HIS A 171 -19.55 -7.17 -33.52
C HIS A 171 -19.42 -8.42 -32.68
#